data_0a27a0c0f128d49fd076e6a336533fcf
#
_entry.id   0a27a0c0f128d49fd076e6a336533fcf
#
_cell.length_a   1.000
_cell.length_b   1.000
_cell.length_c   1.000
_cell.angle_alpha   90.00
_cell.angle_beta   90.00
_cell.angle_gamma   90.00
#
_symmetry.space_group_name_H-M   'P 1'
#
loop_
_entity.id
_entity.type
_entity.pdbx_description
1 polymer ?
#
loop_
_entity_poly.entity_id
_entity_poly.type
_entity_poly.pdbx_seq_one_letter_code
_entity_poly.pdbx_strand_id
1 'polypeptide(L)'
;MEVQDLTLGVIFTAVFASQGLWAFILYLVQRKDKSKDKKAEILDHQSKMLLGLGHDRIICLGKEYLSKGSMTEDEYENLNKYLYTPYKALGGNGTAEKIMEDVKKLPIDTN
;
A
#
# COMPACT_ATOMS: atom_id res chain seq x y z
N MET A 1 -63.68 4.24 -10.44
CA MET A 1 -63.01 3.03 -10.91
C MET A 1 -61.74 3.27 -11.67
N GLU A 2 -61.71 4.21 -12.57
CA GLU A 2 -60.52 4.54 -13.36
C GLU A 2 -59.35 5.08 -12.54
N VAL A 3 -59.64 5.82 -11.44
CA VAL A 3 -58.62 6.37 -10.58
C VAL A 3 -57.93 5.29 -9.72
N GLN A 4 -58.66 4.25 -9.34
CA GLN A 4 -58.10 3.12 -8.58
C GLN A 4 -57.18 2.26 -9.44
N ASP A 5 -57.57 2.02 -10.71
CA ASP A 5 -56.73 1.26 -11.62
C ASP A 5 -55.45 2.01 -11.99
N LEU A 6 -55.52 3.32 -12.15
CA LEU A 6 -54.33 4.18 -12.37
C LEU A 6 -53.44 4.16 -11.14
N THR A 7 -53.98 4.24 -9.94
CA THR A 7 -53.21 4.23 -8.69
C THR A 7 -52.53 2.88 -8.50
N LEU A 8 -53.20 1.77 -8.76
CA LEU A 8 -52.63 0.42 -8.70
C LEU A 8 -51.52 0.24 -9.72
N GLY A 9 -51.69 0.73 -10.94
CA GLY A 9 -50.69 0.68 -11.98
C GLY A 9 -49.44 1.49 -11.63
N VAL A 10 -49.62 2.66 -11.06
CA VAL A 10 -48.49 3.51 -10.60
C VAL A 10 -47.73 2.85 -9.45
N ILE A 11 -48.45 2.28 -8.48
CA ILE A 11 -47.83 1.56 -7.37
C ILE A 11 -47.07 0.33 -7.87
N PHE A 12 -47.65 -0.41 -8.79
CA PHE A 12 -47.00 -1.59 -9.38
C PHE A 12 -45.74 -1.22 -10.14
N THR A 13 -45.78 -0.17 -10.93
CA THR A 13 -44.60 0.35 -11.66
C THR A 13 -43.55 0.84 -10.71
N ALA A 14 -43.93 1.52 -9.64
CA ALA A 14 -42.98 2.01 -8.61
C ALA A 14 -42.27 0.86 -7.90
N VAL A 15 -43.01 -0.21 -7.56
CA VAL A 15 -42.45 -1.41 -6.91
C VAL A 15 -41.47 -2.12 -7.87
N PHE A 16 -41.82 -2.27 -9.13
CA PHE A 16 -40.94 -2.86 -10.13
C PHE A 16 -39.68 -2.01 -10.36
N ALA A 17 -39.84 -0.72 -10.48
CA ALA A 17 -38.71 0.21 -10.64
C ALA A 17 -37.78 0.19 -9.41
N SER A 18 -38.38 0.10 -8.22
CA SER A 18 -37.64 -0.01 -6.95
C SER A 18 -36.80 -1.29 -6.88
N GLN A 19 -37.34 -2.43 -7.28
CA GLN A 19 -36.60 -3.69 -7.31
C GLN A 19 -35.47 -3.68 -8.32
N GLY A 20 -35.71 -3.15 -9.52
CA GLY A 20 -34.68 -3.01 -10.54
C GLY A 20 -33.56 -2.07 -10.12
N LEU A 21 -33.92 -0.96 -9.48
CA LEU A 21 -32.95 0.00 -8.97
C LEU A 21 -32.09 -0.62 -7.86
N TRP A 22 -32.71 -1.37 -6.95
CA TRP A 22 -32.00 -2.04 -5.86
C TRP A 22 -31.01 -3.08 -6.40
N ALA A 23 -31.43 -3.90 -7.36
CA ALA A 23 -30.56 -4.87 -8.01
C ALA A 23 -29.36 -4.19 -8.72
N PHE A 24 -29.60 -3.04 -9.36
CA PHE A 24 -28.57 -2.26 -10.01
C PHE A 24 -27.57 -1.68 -8.99
N ILE A 25 -28.08 -1.15 -7.89
CA ILE A 25 -27.24 -0.63 -6.79
C ILE A 25 -26.38 -1.76 -6.21
N LEU A 26 -26.97 -2.93 -5.93
CA LEU A 26 -26.22 -4.09 -5.45
C LEU A 26 -25.15 -4.53 -6.43
N TYR A 27 -25.44 -4.53 -7.72
CA TYR A 27 -24.48 -4.86 -8.75
C TYR A 27 -23.30 -3.88 -8.75
N LEU A 28 -23.57 -2.58 -8.65
CA LEU A 28 -22.52 -1.55 -8.59
C LEU A 28 -21.68 -1.68 -7.33
N VAL A 29 -22.30 -1.96 -6.19
CA VAL A 29 -21.58 -2.15 -4.92
C VAL A 29 -20.68 -3.37 -4.99
N GLN A 30 -21.18 -4.50 -5.49
CA GLN A 30 -20.38 -5.71 -5.67
C GLN A 30 -19.21 -5.50 -6.63
N ARG A 31 -19.44 -4.76 -7.71
CA ARG A 31 -18.40 -4.44 -8.67
C ARG A 31 -17.30 -3.56 -8.05
N LYS A 32 -17.67 -2.59 -7.21
CA LYS A 32 -16.71 -1.75 -6.50
C LYS A 32 -15.90 -2.55 -5.49
N ASP A 33 -16.54 -3.45 -4.77
CA ASP A 33 -15.85 -4.30 -3.78
C ASP A 33 -14.82 -5.20 -4.45
N LYS A 34 -15.16 -5.84 -5.56
CA LYS A 34 -14.20 -6.64 -6.33
C LYS A 34 -13.01 -5.82 -6.85
N SER A 35 -13.27 -4.58 -7.30
CA SER A 35 -12.22 -3.68 -7.76
C SER A 35 -11.30 -3.25 -6.61
N LYS A 36 -11.85 -2.98 -5.43
CA LYS A 36 -11.09 -2.65 -4.22
C LYS A 36 -10.23 -3.83 -3.77
N ASP A 37 -10.78 -5.04 -3.78
CA ASP A 37 -10.04 -6.25 -3.39
C ASP A 37 -8.87 -6.51 -4.32
N LYS A 38 -9.05 -6.34 -5.63
CA LYS A 38 -7.95 -6.47 -6.60
C LYS A 38 -6.89 -5.40 -6.40
N LYS A 39 -7.28 -4.15 -6.16
CA LYS A 39 -6.34 -3.06 -5.89
C LYS A 39 -5.56 -3.30 -4.61
N ALA A 40 -6.23 -3.76 -3.55
CA ALA A 40 -5.60 -4.09 -2.28
C ALA A 40 -4.60 -5.23 -2.44
N GLU A 41 -4.94 -6.26 -3.21
CA GLU A 41 -4.06 -7.37 -3.50
C GLU A 41 -2.81 -6.94 -4.28
N ILE A 42 -2.99 -6.10 -5.31
CA ILE A 42 -1.88 -5.55 -6.09
C ILE A 42 -0.97 -4.69 -5.20
N LEU A 43 -1.55 -3.84 -4.36
CA LEU A 43 -0.80 -3.01 -3.43
C LEU A 43 -0.02 -3.85 -2.42
N ASP A 44 -0.59 -4.95 -1.95
CA ASP A 44 0.08 -5.88 -1.04
C ASP A 44 1.29 -6.53 -1.71
N HIS A 45 1.13 -7.01 -2.94
CA HIS A 45 2.25 -7.57 -3.71
C HIS A 45 3.32 -6.54 -4.01
N GLN A 46 2.94 -5.33 -4.37
CA GLN A 46 3.88 -4.23 -4.60
C GLN A 46 4.65 -3.88 -3.34
N SER A 47 3.96 -3.79 -2.20
CA SER A 47 4.60 -3.52 -0.91
C SER A 47 5.61 -4.59 -0.54
N LYS A 48 5.26 -5.85 -0.73
CA LYS A 48 6.18 -6.97 -0.47
C LYS A 48 7.40 -6.93 -1.37
N MET A 49 7.22 -6.61 -2.64
CA MET A 49 8.32 -6.47 -3.58
C MET A 49 9.24 -5.30 -3.20
N LEU A 50 8.67 -4.15 -2.85
CA LEU A 50 9.43 -2.99 -2.38
C LEU A 50 10.18 -3.29 -1.09
N LEU A 51 9.55 -4.01 -0.15
CA LEU A 51 10.20 -4.46 1.07
C LEU A 51 11.40 -5.36 0.76
N GLY A 52 11.25 -6.30 -0.18
CA GLY A 52 12.34 -7.19 -0.60
C GLY A 52 13.48 -6.44 -1.25
N LEU A 53 13.19 -5.54 -2.17
CA LEU A 53 14.19 -4.71 -2.84
C LEU A 53 14.88 -3.77 -1.86
N GLY A 54 14.12 -3.13 -0.98
CA GLY A 54 14.65 -2.25 0.06
C GLY A 54 15.54 -3.00 1.04
N HIS A 55 15.12 -4.18 1.47
CA HIS A 55 15.89 -5.06 2.34
C HIS A 55 17.26 -5.38 1.73
N ASP A 56 17.27 -5.87 0.49
CA ASP A 56 18.51 -6.22 -0.20
C ASP A 56 19.43 -5.01 -0.37
N ARG A 57 18.85 -3.88 -0.76
CA ARG A 57 19.66 -2.67 -0.98
C ARG A 57 20.25 -2.14 0.31
N ILE A 58 19.47 -2.11 1.40
CA ILE A 58 19.95 -1.68 2.71
C ILE A 58 21.08 -2.59 3.20
N ILE A 59 20.94 -3.89 3.05
CA ILE A 59 21.96 -4.85 3.45
C ILE A 59 23.23 -4.68 2.63
N CYS A 60 23.09 -4.57 1.31
CA CYS A 60 24.25 -4.37 0.42
C CYS A 60 25.03 -3.10 0.76
N LEU A 61 24.33 -1.97 0.85
CA LEU A 61 24.95 -0.69 1.17
C LEU A 61 25.52 -0.67 2.58
N GLY A 62 24.76 -1.22 3.55
CA GLY A 62 25.21 -1.29 4.93
C GLY A 62 26.49 -2.10 5.08
N LYS A 63 26.57 -3.26 4.44
CA LYS A 63 27.78 -4.09 4.43
C LYS A 63 28.96 -3.39 3.77
N GLU A 64 28.70 -2.68 2.68
CA GLU A 64 29.72 -1.89 1.99
C GLU A 64 30.32 -0.83 2.91
N TYR A 65 29.46 -0.08 3.62
CA TYR A 65 29.92 0.97 4.53
C TYR A 65 30.64 0.39 5.75
N LEU A 66 30.13 -0.72 6.29
CA LEU A 66 30.78 -1.42 7.40
C LEU A 66 32.16 -1.97 7.02
N SER A 67 32.28 -2.50 5.81
CA SER A 67 33.55 -2.98 5.26
C SER A 67 34.54 -1.83 5.04
N LYS A 68 34.07 -0.70 4.57
CA LYS A 68 34.86 0.51 4.37
C LYS A 68 35.25 1.14 5.71
N GLY A 69 34.45 0.96 6.75
CA GLY A 69 34.71 1.50 8.09
C GLY A 69 34.26 2.93 8.32
N SER A 70 33.69 3.57 7.32
CA SER A 70 33.19 4.94 7.37
C SER A 70 32.15 5.18 6.29
N MET A 71 31.41 6.26 6.39
CA MET A 71 30.49 6.69 5.35
C MET A 71 30.44 8.21 5.31
N THR A 72 30.05 8.76 4.17
CA THR A 72 29.83 10.20 4.03
C THR A 72 28.45 10.55 4.57
N GLU A 73 28.23 11.84 4.83
CA GLU A 73 26.93 12.34 5.25
C GLU A 73 25.85 12.07 4.20
N ASP A 74 26.19 12.26 2.92
CA ASP A 74 25.29 11.97 1.80
C ASP A 74 24.94 10.48 1.72
N GLU A 75 25.91 9.60 1.93
CA GLU A 75 25.70 8.15 1.95
C GLU A 75 24.76 7.76 3.08
N TYR A 76 24.94 8.33 4.27
CA TYR A 76 24.07 8.07 5.42
C TYR A 76 22.65 8.58 5.17
N GLU A 77 22.50 9.80 4.64
CA GLU A 77 21.20 10.38 4.32
C GLU A 77 20.47 9.52 3.30
N ASN A 78 21.16 9.09 2.23
CA ASN A 78 20.58 8.23 1.22
C ASN A 78 20.09 6.91 1.81
N LEU A 79 20.91 6.28 2.63
CA LEU A 79 20.55 5.00 3.25
C LEU A 79 19.41 5.14 4.25
N ASN A 80 19.46 6.15 5.11
CA ASN A 80 18.48 6.32 6.19
C ASN A 80 17.18 6.94 5.71
N LYS A 81 17.25 8.06 5.02
CA LYS A 81 16.07 8.84 4.62
C LYS A 81 15.31 8.24 3.44
N TYR A 82 16.04 7.79 2.43
CA TYR A 82 15.44 7.34 1.17
C TYR A 82 15.20 5.83 1.10
N LEU A 83 15.90 5.04 1.91
CA LEU A 83 15.76 3.58 1.91
C LEU A 83 15.19 3.05 3.22
N TYR A 84 15.85 3.29 4.34
CA TYR A 84 15.48 2.67 5.62
C TYR A 84 14.18 3.21 6.20
N THR A 85 13.97 4.52 6.18
CA THR A 85 12.76 5.13 6.73
C THR A 85 11.50 4.67 5.99
N PRO A 86 11.44 4.69 4.65
CA PRO A 86 10.31 4.09 3.93
C PRO A 86 10.17 2.59 4.14
N TYR A 87 11.29 1.87 4.20
CA TYR A 87 11.30 0.43 4.47
C TYR A 87 10.62 0.11 5.81
N LYS A 88 10.99 0.83 6.85
CA LYS A 88 10.41 0.67 8.18
C LYS A 88 8.93 1.06 8.21
N ALA A 89 8.56 2.12 7.50
CA ALA A 89 7.17 2.57 7.38
C ALA A 89 6.29 1.51 6.72
N LEU A 90 6.83 0.72 5.80
CA LEU A 90 6.13 -0.39 5.16
C LEU A 90 6.08 -1.66 6.03
N GLY A 91 6.64 -1.63 7.23
CA GLY A 91 6.65 -2.77 8.14
C GLY A 91 7.92 -3.62 8.08
N GLY A 92 8.97 -3.13 7.44
CA GLY A 92 10.25 -3.83 7.37
C GLY A 92 10.95 -3.92 8.72
N ASN A 93 11.58 -5.06 8.98
CA ASN A 93 12.29 -5.33 10.24
C ASN A 93 13.39 -6.39 10.00
N GLY A 94 14.06 -6.80 11.09
CA GLY A 94 15.00 -7.92 11.06
C GLY A 94 16.43 -7.52 10.72
N THR A 95 17.04 -8.21 9.74
CA THR A 95 18.46 -8.07 9.41
C THR A 95 18.83 -6.65 8.97
N ALA A 96 17.97 -5.99 8.21
CA ALA A 96 18.19 -4.60 7.79
C ALA A 96 18.27 -3.65 8.99
N GLU A 97 17.45 -3.87 10.00
CA GLU A 97 17.47 -3.08 11.23
C GLU A 97 18.77 -3.24 11.98
N LYS A 98 19.27 -4.46 12.13
CA LYS A 98 20.55 -4.74 12.75
C LYS A 98 21.71 -4.06 12.02
N ILE A 99 21.72 -4.15 10.71
CA ILE A 99 22.72 -3.50 9.88
C ILE A 99 22.69 -1.99 10.06
N MET A 100 21.50 -1.40 10.10
CA MET A 100 21.34 0.04 10.33
C MET A 100 21.87 0.47 11.70
N GLU A 101 21.66 -0.34 12.74
CA GLU A 101 22.20 -0.07 14.07
C GLU A 101 23.73 -0.04 14.04
N ASP A 102 24.35 -0.98 13.34
CA ASP A 102 25.79 -1.02 13.19
C ASP A 102 26.32 0.13 12.34
N VAL A 103 25.62 0.48 11.25
CA VAL A 103 25.99 1.60 10.37
C VAL A 103 25.93 2.93 11.11
N LYS A 104 24.96 3.11 12.00
CA LYS A 104 24.85 4.35 12.79
C LYS A 104 26.05 4.62 13.70
N LYS A 105 26.80 3.59 14.02
CA LYS A 105 28.00 3.70 14.86
C LYS A 105 29.25 4.05 14.07
N LEU A 106 29.17 4.04 12.73
CA LEU A 106 30.31 4.37 11.89
C LEU A 106 30.63 5.87 11.94
N PRO A 107 31.93 6.23 11.87
CA PRO A 107 32.31 7.62 11.75
C PRO A 107 31.86 8.19 10.40
N ILE A 108 31.42 9.44 10.43
CA ILE A 108 31.03 10.15 9.22
C ILE A 108 32.27 10.82 8.63
N ASP A 109 32.54 10.50 7.38
CA ASP A 109 33.65 11.06 6.64
C ASP A 109 33.24 12.45 6.12
N THR A 110 33.95 13.48 6.54
CA THR A 110 33.66 14.89 6.22
C THR A 110 34.31 15.38 4.95
N ASN A 111 35.01 14.53 4.23
CA ASN A 111 35.69 14.94 2.98
C ASN A 111 34.76 14.84 1.76
#